data_f0b9b1708d802d27d9a8cc0a8a5fb8a3
#
_entry.id   f0b9b1708d802d27d9a8cc0a8a5fb8a3
#
_cell.length_a   1.000
_cell.length_b   1.000
_cell.length_c   1.000
_cell.angle_alpha   90.00
_cell.angle_beta   90.00
_cell.angle_gamma   90.00
#
_symmetry.space_group_name_H-M   'P 1'
#
loop_
_entity.id
_entity.type
_entity.pdbx_description
1 polymer ?
#
loop_
_entity_poly.entity_id
_entity_poly.type
_entity_poly.pdbx_seq_one_letter_code
_entity_poly.pdbx_strand_id
1 'polypeptide(L)'
;MAKESDVMLISRRDSVGILTINRPKTLNALDVATRKALVRAFEELATDDNVRVIVITGAGDRAFVAGGDIEDLNSRQALTHYLEFADLIHQVFRRIEVCDKPVIAAVNGWALGGGTELLLCTDIRFVADTAKLGLPEITLGIIPGAGGTQRLIRQSPLCRAKEMMFSGGRISAQTAV
;
A
#
# COMPACT_ATOMS: atom_id res chain seq x y z
N MET A 1 6.68 21.87 3.47
CA MET A 1 5.72 20.75 3.55
C MET A 1 4.98 20.71 2.22
N ALA A 2 4.97 19.56 1.51
CA ALA A 2 4.17 19.38 0.30
C ALA A 2 2.68 19.55 0.65
N LYS A 3 1.90 20.17 -0.22
CA LYS A 3 0.44 20.25 -0.02
C LYS A 3 -0.15 18.85 -0.12
N GLU A 4 -1.20 18.55 0.61
CA GLU A 4 -1.88 17.23 0.58
C GLU A 4 -2.28 16.79 -0.85
N SER A 5 -2.62 17.75 -1.71
CA SER A 5 -2.90 17.52 -3.13
C SER A 5 -1.68 17.06 -3.94
N ASP A 6 -0.47 17.24 -3.40
CA ASP A 6 0.76 16.93 -4.15
C ASP A 6 1.25 15.50 -3.87
N VAL A 7 0.87 14.88 -2.74
CA VAL A 7 1.29 13.51 -2.37
C VAL A 7 0.38 12.42 -2.92
N MET A 8 -0.80 12.79 -3.41
CA MET A 8 -1.76 11.89 -4.03
C MET A 8 -2.34 12.54 -5.28
N LEU A 9 -2.23 11.87 -6.42
CA LEU A 9 -2.77 12.36 -7.68
C LEU A 9 -3.97 11.49 -8.08
N ILE A 10 -5.04 12.15 -8.51
CA ILE A 10 -6.21 11.50 -9.07
C ILE A 10 -6.31 11.87 -10.55
N SER A 11 -6.47 10.87 -11.39
CA SER A 11 -6.82 11.06 -12.79
C SER A 11 -7.96 10.11 -13.18
N ARG A 12 -8.64 10.44 -14.26
CA ARG A 12 -9.74 9.64 -14.81
C ARG A 12 -9.50 9.41 -16.28
N ARG A 13 -9.70 8.18 -16.71
CA ARG A 13 -9.68 7.79 -18.12
C ARG A 13 -10.91 6.92 -18.38
N ASP A 14 -11.85 7.47 -19.12
CA ASP A 14 -13.18 6.86 -19.28
C ASP A 14 -13.81 6.57 -17.90
N SER A 15 -14.21 5.34 -17.65
CA SER A 15 -14.77 4.91 -16.36
C SER A 15 -13.72 4.35 -15.38
N VAL A 16 -12.43 4.59 -15.63
CA VAL A 16 -11.33 4.16 -14.75
C VAL A 16 -10.81 5.34 -13.94
N GLY A 17 -10.93 5.26 -12.61
CA GLY A 17 -10.28 6.17 -11.68
C GLY A 17 -8.87 5.69 -11.35
N ILE A 18 -7.85 6.52 -11.54
CA ILE A 18 -6.45 6.19 -11.25
C ILE A 18 -5.99 7.02 -10.08
N LEU A 19 -5.54 6.34 -9.03
CA LEU A 19 -4.99 6.92 -7.82
C LEU A 19 -3.49 6.65 -7.80
N THR A 20 -2.69 7.72 -7.82
CA THR A 20 -1.23 7.61 -7.82
C THR A 20 -0.65 8.18 -6.53
N ILE A 21 0.08 7.35 -5.78
CA ILE A 21 0.85 7.78 -4.62
C ILE A 21 2.08 8.50 -5.12
N ASN A 22 2.21 9.82 -4.83
CA ASN A 22 3.19 10.69 -5.47
C ASN A 22 4.24 11.22 -4.49
N ARG A 23 5.09 10.32 -4.02
CA ARG A 23 6.28 10.64 -3.21
C ARG A 23 7.52 9.90 -3.75
N PRO A 24 7.89 10.03 -5.04
CA PRO A 24 8.94 9.21 -5.64
C PRO A 24 10.33 9.40 -4.99
N LYS A 25 10.58 10.55 -4.36
CA LYS A 25 11.84 10.82 -3.63
C LYS A 25 12.00 9.92 -2.40
N THR A 26 10.91 9.55 -1.74
CA THR A 26 10.85 8.65 -0.58
C THR A 26 10.31 7.27 -0.96
N LEU A 27 10.42 6.87 -2.24
CA LEU A 27 9.93 5.59 -2.76
C LEU A 27 8.43 5.37 -2.46
N ASN A 28 7.64 6.43 -2.50
CA ASN A 28 6.20 6.44 -2.22
C ASN A 28 5.83 5.92 -0.81
N ALA A 29 6.73 6.10 0.18
CA ALA A 29 6.50 5.70 1.56
C ALA A 29 5.28 6.42 2.18
N LEU A 30 4.56 5.71 3.06
CA LEU A 30 3.31 6.14 3.67
C LEU A 30 3.54 6.82 5.02
N ASP A 31 3.73 8.14 5.04
CA ASP A 31 3.60 8.94 6.26
C ASP A 31 2.13 9.23 6.59
N VAL A 32 1.86 9.90 7.71
CA VAL A 32 0.49 10.24 8.14
C VAL A 32 -0.24 11.11 7.12
N ALA A 33 0.44 12.09 6.53
CA ALA A 33 -0.17 12.98 5.55
C ALA A 33 -0.60 12.17 4.30
N THR A 34 0.28 11.28 3.82
CA THR A 34 -0.02 10.41 2.68
C THR A 34 -1.18 9.46 2.97
N ARG A 35 -1.25 8.88 4.18
CA ARG A 35 -2.37 8.00 4.55
C ARG A 35 -3.70 8.75 4.61
N LYS A 36 -3.72 9.95 5.20
CA LYS A 36 -4.92 10.81 5.21
C LYS A 36 -5.34 11.19 3.79
N ALA A 37 -4.38 11.52 2.94
CA ALA A 37 -4.65 11.81 1.53
C ALA A 37 -5.17 10.57 0.77
N LEU A 38 -4.63 9.37 1.06
CA LEU A 38 -5.09 8.11 0.48
C LEU A 38 -6.56 7.83 0.83
N VAL A 39 -6.96 8.01 2.10
CA VAL A 39 -8.37 7.87 2.52
C VAL A 39 -9.27 8.76 1.65
N ARG A 40 -8.96 10.05 1.57
CA ARG A 40 -9.80 11.02 0.84
C ARG A 40 -9.85 10.74 -0.66
N ALA A 41 -8.68 10.49 -1.26
CA ALA A 41 -8.60 10.22 -2.69
C ALA A 41 -9.29 8.90 -3.08
N PHE A 42 -9.19 7.88 -2.22
CA PHE A 42 -9.89 6.63 -2.45
C PHE A 42 -11.41 6.81 -2.34
N GLU A 43 -11.91 7.50 -1.31
CA GLU A 43 -13.35 7.78 -1.15
C GLU A 43 -13.89 8.62 -2.31
N GLU A 44 -13.14 9.60 -2.79
CA GLU A 44 -13.54 10.39 -3.97
C GLU A 44 -13.81 9.50 -5.17
N LEU A 45 -12.94 8.52 -5.46
CA LEU A 45 -13.14 7.59 -6.58
C LEU A 45 -14.19 6.52 -6.27
N ALA A 46 -14.25 6.04 -5.03
CA ALA A 46 -15.20 5.01 -4.64
C ALA A 46 -16.66 5.50 -4.70
N THR A 47 -16.90 6.79 -4.44
CA THR A 47 -18.24 7.39 -4.47
C THR A 47 -18.59 8.09 -5.79
N ASP A 48 -17.67 8.20 -6.74
CA ASP A 48 -17.92 8.82 -8.05
C ASP A 48 -18.67 7.85 -8.97
N ASP A 49 -19.92 8.11 -9.30
CA ASP A 49 -20.77 7.26 -10.14
C ASP A 49 -20.23 7.06 -11.58
N ASN A 50 -19.35 7.95 -12.05
CA ASN A 50 -18.68 7.81 -13.35
C ASN A 50 -17.49 6.85 -13.31
N VAL A 51 -17.00 6.48 -12.13
CA VAL A 51 -15.89 5.54 -11.94
C VAL A 51 -16.43 4.14 -11.69
N ARG A 52 -16.05 3.18 -12.52
CA ARG A 52 -16.44 1.77 -12.41
C ARG A 52 -15.32 0.86 -11.92
N VAL A 53 -14.07 1.29 -12.08
CA VAL A 53 -12.87 0.56 -11.67
C VAL A 53 -11.87 1.55 -11.08
N ILE A 54 -11.20 1.16 -10.02
CA ILE A 54 -10.15 1.97 -9.40
C ILE A 54 -8.79 1.28 -9.61
N VAL A 55 -7.81 2.04 -10.09
CA VAL A 55 -6.42 1.59 -10.21
C VAL A 55 -5.57 2.34 -9.20
N ILE A 56 -4.77 1.64 -8.41
CA ILE A 56 -3.80 2.23 -7.48
C ILE A 56 -2.40 1.95 -8.00
N THR A 57 -1.56 2.97 -8.05
CA THR A 57 -0.16 2.86 -8.49
C THR A 57 0.75 3.84 -7.74
N GLY A 58 2.07 3.70 -7.90
CA GLY A 58 3.07 4.64 -7.39
C GLY A 58 3.63 5.55 -8.50
N ALA A 59 3.99 6.78 -8.16
CA ALA A 59 4.67 7.68 -9.09
C ALA A 59 6.11 7.23 -9.34
N GLY A 60 6.59 7.42 -10.57
CA GLY A 60 7.93 7.02 -11.01
C GLY A 60 8.02 5.54 -11.35
N ASP A 61 9.25 5.04 -11.46
CA ASP A 61 9.58 3.70 -11.95
C ASP A 61 10.24 2.79 -10.89
N ARG A 62 10.51 3.31 -9.70
CA ARG A 62 11.28 2.61 -8.67
C ARG A 62 10.42 1.85 -7.67
N ALA A 63 9.30 2.41 -7.27
CA ALA A 63 8.47 1.82 -6.23
C ALA A 63 6.98 2.06 -6.47
N PHE A 64 6.20 1.06 -6.22
CA PHE A 64 4.78 1.18 -5.94
C PHE A 64 4.61 1.88 -4.59
N VAL A 65 5.00 1.22 -3.51
CA VAL A 65 5.05 1.75 -2.13
C VAL A 65 6.12 0.98 -1.35
N ALA A 66 7.13 1.66 -0.83
CA ALA A 66 8.22 1.01 -0.10
C ALA A 66 7.95 0.79 1.40
N GLY A 67 6.71 1.03 1.86
CA GLY A 67 6.30 0.78 3.24
C GLY A 67 5.88 2.04 3.99
N GLY A 68 5.84 1.94 5.31
CA GLY A 68 5.69 3.09 6.20
C GLY A 68 6.92 4.00 6.14
N ASP A 69 6.71 5.30 6.32
CA ASP A 69 7.82 6.24 6.40
C ASP A 69 8.54 6.07 7.75
N ILE A 70 9.80 5.64 7.70
CA ILE A 70 10.57 5.28 8.89
C ILE A 70 10.86 6.50 9.78
N GLU A 71 11.04 7.68 9.18
CA GLU A 71 11.23 8.92 9.94
C GLU A 71 9.95 9.29 10.70
N ASP A 72 8.80 9.16 10.04
CA ASP A 72 7.49 9.37 10.65
C ASP A 72 7.23 8.36 11.77
N LEU A 73 7.56 7.09 11.58
CA LEU A 73 7.45 6.05 12.61
C LEU A 73 8.35 6.34 13.82
N ASN A 74 9.60 6.71 13.59
CA ASN A 74 10.58 6.97 14.64
C ASN A 74 10.27 8.26 15.44
N SER A 75 9.56 9.20 14.86
CA SER A 75 9.11 10.42 15.53
C SER A 75 8.00 10.19 16.57
N ARG A 76 7.38 9.00 16.57
CA ARG A 76 6.20 8.65 17.37
C ARG A 76 6.59 7.77 18.55
N GLN A 77 6.66 8.34 19.74
CA GLN A 77 7.08 7.63 20.95
C GLN A 77 5.95 7.34 21.94
N ALA A 78 4.76 7.93 21.75
CA ALA A 78 3.62 7.70 22.62
C ALA A 78 2.69 6.61 22.09
N LEU A 79 2.15 5.78 22.99
CA LEU A 79 1.19 4.70 22.65
C LEU A 79 0.00 5.22 21.84
N THR A 80 -0.52 6.41 22.18
CA THR A 80 -1.62 7.05 21.45
C THR A 80 -1.31 7.28 19.98
N HIS A 81 -0.08 7.65 19.64
CA HIS A 81 0.34 7.84 18.26
C HIS A 81 0.36 6.52 17.47
N TYR A 82 0.74 5.41 18.12
CA TYR A 82 0.68 4.09 17.49
C TYR A 82 -0.75 3.61 17.26
N LEU A 83 -1.65 3.88 18.21
CA LEU A 83 -3.07 3.52 18.08
C LEU A 83 -3.72 4.31 16.93
N GLU A 84 -3.53 5.64 16.89
CA GLU A 84 -4.04 6.47 15.80
C GLU A 84 -3.47 6.08 14.43
N PHE A 85 -2.18 5.73 14.40
CA PHE A 85 -1.51 5.26 13.21
C PHE A 85 -2.09 3.93 12.70
N ALA A 86 -2.25 2.93 13.60
CA ALA A 86 -2.80 1.64 13.26
C ALA A 86 -4.26 1.77 12.80
N ASP A 87 -5.05 2.56 13.52
CA ASP A 87 -6.46 2.73 13.22
C ASP A 87 -6.68 3.31 11.81
N LEU A 88 -5.97 4.38 11.47
CA LEU A 88 -6.06 5.02 10.16
C LEU A 88 -5.69 4.08 9.01
N ILE A 89 -4.59 3.32 9.16
CA ILE A 89 -4.14 2.43 8.08
C ILE A 89 -5.08 1.23 7.93
N HIS A 90 -5.59 0.69 9.03
CA HIS A 90 -6.56 -0.40 8.99
C HIS A 90 -7.89 0.04 8.38
N GLN A 91 -8.38 1.24 8.71
CA GLN A 91 -9.60 1.79 8.12
C GLN A 91 -9.49 1.91 6.60
N VAL A 92 -8.42 2.54 6.09
CA VAL A 92 -8.29 2.71 4.64
C VAL A 92 -8.06 1.40 3.90
N PHE A 93 -7.25 0.49 4.45
CA PHE A 93 -7.02 -0.82 3.82
C PHE A 93 -8.29 -1.68 3.83
N ARG A 94 -9.05 -1.64 4.93
CA ARG A 94 -10.35 -2.31 4.96
C ARG A 94 -11.33 -1.69 3.97
N ARG A 95 -11.34 -0.37 3.83
CA ARG A 95 -12.23 0.32 2.87
C ARG A 95 -11.90 -0.04 1.42
N ILE A 96 -10.62 -0.23 1.09
CA ILE A 96 -10.18 -0.73 -0.22
C ILE A 96 -10.69 -2.17 -0.43
N GLU A 97 -10.48 -3.05 0.55
CA GLU A 97 -10.81 -4.47 0.50
C GLU A 97 -12.33 -4.75 0.35
N VAL A 98 -13.19 -3.87 0.88
CA VAL A 98 -14.66 -4.01 0.82
C VAL A 98 -15.32 -3.04 -0.16
N CYS A 99 -14.56 -2.49 -1.10
CA CYS A 99 -15.09 -1.58 -2.10
C CYS A 99 -16.02 -2.34 -3.06
N ASP A 100 -17.18 -1.74 -3.38
CA ASP A 100 -18.13 -2.32 -4.34
C ASP A 100 -17.63 -2.26 -5.80
N LYS A 101 -16.57 -1.50 -6.06
CA LYS A 101 -15.92 -1.40 -7.37
C LYS A 101 -14.64 -2.24 -7.38
N PRO A 102 -14.31 -2.92 -8.50
CA PRO A 102 -13.02 -3.59 -8.64
C PRO A 102 -11.86 -2.63 -8.38
N VAL A 103 -10.93 -3.04 -7.53
CA VAL A 103 -9.71 -2.30 -7.22
C VAL A 103 -8.50 -3.07 -7.73
N ILE A 104 -7.70 -2.43 -8.57
CA ILE A 104 -6.54 -3.02 -9.24
C ILE A 104 -5.26 -2.36 -8.72
N ALA A 105 -4.27 -3.15 -8.29
CA ALA A 105 -2.93 -2.63 -8.06
C ALA A 105 -2.10 -2.73 -9.34
N ALA A 106 -1.61 -1.60 -9.83
CA ALA A 106 -0.59 -1.53 -10.88
C ALA A 106 0.78 -1.31 -10.22
N VAL A 107 1.49 -2.41 -9.95
CA VAL A 107 2.72 -2.44 -9.16
C VAL A 107 3.91 -2.14 -10.06
N ASN A 108 4.30 -0.88 -10.13
CA ASN A 108 5.33 -0.36 -11.02
C ASN A 108 6.78 -0.52 -10.51
N GLY A 109 6.97 -1.12 -9.33
CA GLY A 109 8.29 -1.29 -8.71
C GLY A 109 8.18 -1.94 -7.33
N TRP A 110 9.01 -1.52 -6.40
CA TRP A 110 9.05 -2.12 -5.06
C TRP A 110 7.73 -1.94 -4.31
N ALA A 111 7.20 -3.05 -3.80
CA ALA A 111 6.07 -3.10 -2.87
C ALA A 111 6.56 -3.78 -1.58
N LEU A 112 6.92 -3.00 -0.57
CA LEU A 112 7.52 -3.52 0.66
C LEU A 112 6.71 -3.10 1.89
N GLY A 113 6.64 -3.97 2.89
CA GLY A 113 5.91 -3.71 4.13
C GLY A 113 4.48 -3.24 3.85
N GLY A 114 4.11 -2.05 4.33
CA GLY A 114 2.81 -1.45 4.07
C GLY A 114 2.42 -1.37 2.58
N GLY A 115 3.38 -1.37 1.66
CA GLY A 115 3.13 -1.45 0.23
C GLY A 115 2.67 -2.84 -0.21
N THR A 116 3.27 -3.91 0.32
CA THR A 116 2.76 -5.27 0.13
C THR A 116 1.39 -5.42 0.82
N GLU A 117 1.21 -4.86 2.01
CA GLU A 117 -0.06 -4.91 2.72
C GLU A 117 -1.18 -4.19 1.96
N LEU A 118 -0.87 -3.07 1.28
CA LEU A 118 -1.80 -2.35 0.41
C LEU A 118 -2.21 -3.19 -0.80
N LEU A 119 -1.24 -3.77 -1.52
CA LEU A 119 -1.58 -4.60 -2.69
C LEU A 119 -2.39 -5.85 -2.32
N LEU A 120 -2.22 -6.38 -1.11
CA LEU A 120 -3.03 -7.51 -0.62
C LEU A 120 -4.50 -7.14 -0.35
N CYS A 121 -4.84 -5.85 -0.31
CA CYS A 121 -6.22 -5.38 -0.18
C CYS A 121 -6.93 -5.21 -1.53
N THR A 122 -6.22 -5.33 -2.65
CA THR A 122 -6.78 -5.16 -3.99
C THR A 122 -7.24 -6.49 -4.59
N ASP A 123 -8.18 -6.42 -5.53
CA ASP A 123 -8.79 -7.61 -6.16
C ASP A 123 -7.85 -8.23 -7.20
N ILE A 124 -7.21 -7.40 -8.02
CA ILE A 124 -6.35 -7.82 -9.13
C ILE A 124 -5.02 -7.07 -9.04
N ARG A 125 -3.93 -7.74 -9.41
CA ARG A 125 -2.57 -7.18 -9.37
C ARG A 125 -1.87 -7.39 -10.69
N PHE A 126 -1.42 -6.30 -11.28
CA PHE A 126 -0.48 -6.31 -12.39
C PHE A 126 0.87 -5.87 -11.85
N VAL A 127 1.88 -6.69 -12.00
CA VAL A 127 3.19 -6.49 -11.37
C VAL A 127 4.25 -6.38 -12.45
N ALA A 128 5.00 -5.28 -12.45
CA ALA A 128 6.14 -5.11 -13.36
C ALA A 128 7.21 -6.18 -13.08
N ASP A 129 7.85 -6.70 -14.12
CA ASP A 129 8.88 -7.75 -14.02
C ASP A 129 10.05 -7.36 -13.11
N THR A 130 10.33 -6.07 -13.00
CA THR A 130 11.38 -5.51 -12.14
C THR A 130 10.96 -5.33 -10.69
N ALA A 131 9.68 -5.52 -10.37
CA ALA A 131 9.16 -5.30 -9.03
C ALA A 131 9.70 -6.34 -8.03
N LYS A 132 9.77 -5.91 -6.77
CA LYS A 132 10.10 -6.74 -5.63
C LYS A 132 9.04 -6.56 -4.56
N LEU A 133 8.55 -7.67 -4.03
CA LEU A 133 7.53 -7.70 -2.99
C LEU A 133 8.11 -8.29 -1.72
N GLY A 134 7.66 -7.83 -0.55
CA GLY A 134 8.14 -8.40 0.71
C GLY A 134 7.53 -7.74 1.94
N LEU A 135 7.68 -8.43 3.07
CA LEU A 135 7.31 -7.94 4.39
C LEU A 135 8.56 -7.89 5.28
N PRO A 136 9.42 -6.86 5.13
CA PRO A 136 10.73 -6.79 5.78
C PRO A 136 10.67 -6.25 7.22
N GLU A 137 9.51 -6.15 7.83
CA GLU A 137 9.28 -5.55 9.16
C GLU A 137 10.16 -6.15 10.25
N ILE A 138 10.47 -7.45 10.17
CA ILE A 138 11.35 -8.15 11.12
C ILE A 138 12.76 -7.54 11.17
N THR A 139 13.24 -6.95 10.08
CA THR A 139 14.54 -6.29 10.04
C THR A 139 14.58 -5.00 10.86
N LEU A 140 13.41 -4.48 11.23
CA LEU A 140 13.24 -3.31 12.09
C LEU A 140 12.78 -3.71 13.51
N GLY A 141 12.72 -5.02 13.83
CA GLY A 141 12.24 -5.52 15.12
C GLY A 141 10.73 -5.36 15.35
N ILE A 142 9.96 -5.20 14.29
CA ILE A 142 8.49 -5.07 14.34
C ILE A 142 7.83 -6.17 13.47
N ILE A 143 6.50 -6.21 13.48
CA ILE A 143 5.70 -7.12 12.63
C ILE A 143 4.91 -6.33 11.59
N PRO A 144 4.43 -6.95 10.49
CA PRO A 144 3.51 -6.31 9.54
C PRO A 144 2.25 -5.81 10.27
N GLY A 145 2.09 -4.48 10.31
CA GLY A 145 1.10 -3.82 11.18
C GLY A 145 -0.17 -3.36 10.47
N ALA A 146 -0.25 -3.48 9.13
CA ALA A 146 -1.43 -3.04 8.37
C ALA A 146 -2.25 -4.22 7.79
N GLY A 147 -2.13 -5.40 8.41
CA GLY A 147 -2.93 -6.58 8.09
C GLY A 147 -2.23 -7.62 7.20
N GLY A 148 -0.92 -7.46 6.93
CA GLY A 148 -0.13 -8.43 6.16
C GLY A 148 -0.14 -9.82 6.79
N THR A 149 -0.08 -9.91 8.12
CA THR A 149 -0.17 -11.17 8.87
C THR A 149 -1.48 -11.92 8.63
N GLN A 150 -2.55 -11.23 8.26
CA GLN A 150 -3.87 -11.80 8.04
C GLN A 150 -4.17 -12.04 6.55
N ARG A 151 -3.77 -11.09 5.69
CA ARG A 151 -4.11 -11.15 4.26
C ARG A 151 -3.17 -12.07 3.49
N LEU A 152 -1.87 -12.05 3.81
CA LEU A 152 -0.91 -12.88 3.09
C LEU A 152 -1.19 -14.38 3.26
N ILE A 153 -1.52 -14.83 4.48
CA ILE A 153 -1.83 -16.25 4.75
C ILE A 153 -3.12 -16.76 4.09
N ARG A 154 -4.00 -15.84 3.65
CA ARG A 154 -5.23 -16.19 2.93
C ARG A 154 -5.02 -16.24 1.41
N GLN A 155 -3.91 -15.71 0.92
CA GLN A 155 -3.64 -15.52 -0.51
C GLN A 155 -2.39 -16.28 -0.97
N SER A 156 -1.64 -16.89 -0.03
CA SER A 156 -0.46 -17.69 -0.32
C SER A 156 -0.36 -18.89 0.63
N PRO A 157 0.40 -19.95 0.25
CA PRO A 157 0.66 -21.05 1.17
C PRO A 157 1.29 -20.56 2.48
N LEU A 158 0.82 -21.11 3.61
CA LEU A 158 1.23 -20.66 4.95
C LEU A 158 2.76 -20.69 5.16
N CYS A 159 3.44 -21.70 4.60
CA CYS A 159 4.91 -21.79 4.70
C CYS A 159 5.60 -20.63 3.98
N ARG A 160 5.09 -20.19 2.83
CA ARG A 160 5.62 -19.05 2.08
C ARG A 160 5.35 -17.73 2.80
N ALA A 161 4.16 -17.57 3.38
CA ALA A 161 3.84 -16.41 4.20
C ALA A 161 4.79 -16.28 5.40
N LYS A 162 5.03 -17.40 6.11
CA LYS A 162 5.98 -17.46 7.23
C LYS A 162 7.41 -17.16 6.78
N GLU A 163 7.87 -17.76 5.68
CA GLU A 163 9.20 -17.52 5.12
C GLU A 163 9.40 -16.02 4.85
N MET A 164 8.46 -15.38 4.15
CA MET A 164 8.52 -13.95 3.84
C MET A 164 8.56 -13.07 5.10
N MET A 165 7.68 -13.34 6.07
CA MET A 165 7.60 -12.53 7.30
C MET A 165 8.78 -12.78 8.25
N PHE A 166 9.28 -14.01 8.37
CA PHE A 166 10.34 -14.34 9.34
C PHE A 166 11.74 -14.03 8.82
N SER A 167 11.95 -14.15 7.51
CA SER A 167 13.23 -13.79 6.89
C SER A 167 13.35 -12.30 6.55
N GLY A 168 12.21 -11.59 6.37
CA GLY A 168 12.18 -10.26 5.78
C GLY A 168 12.65 -10.23 4.32
N GLY A 169 12.69 -11.40 3.69
CA GLY A 169 13.14 -11.58 2.31
C GLY A 169 12.22 -10.91 1.30
N ARG A 170 12.76 -10.60 0.13
CA ARG A 170 12.02 -10.04 -1.00
C ARG A 170 11.88 -11.08 -2.08
N ILE A 171 10.68 -11.23 -2.61
CA ILE A 171 10.41 -12.11 -3.76
C ILE A 171 10.35 -11.29 -5.05
N SER A 172 10.67 -11.93 -6.17
CA SER A 172 10.51 -11.32 -7.50
C SER A 172 9.05 -11.38 -7.97
N ALA A 173 8.73 -10.60 -9.00
CA ALA A 173 7.43 -10.66 -9.67
C ALA A 173 7.11 -12.09 -10.13
N GLN A 174 8.10 -12.80 -10.72
CA GLN A 174 7.94 -14.18 -11.20
C GLN A 174 7.65 -15.19 -10.08
N THR A 175 8.10 -14.92 -8.85
CA THR A 175 7.84 -15.77 -7.68
C THR A 175 6.47 -15.49 -7.05
N ALA A 176 5.92 -14.32 -7.31
CA ALA A 176 4.66 -13.86 -6.72
C ALA A 176 3.41 -14.32 -7.52
N VAL A 177 3.59 -14.95 -8.66
CA VAL A 177 2.53 -15.48 -9.55
C VAL A 177 2.10 -16.87 -9.14
#